data_fecc716ab07e6f085d724e0b22709012
#
_entry.id   fecc716ab07e6f085d724e0b22709012
#
_cell.length_a   1.000
_cell.length_b   1.000
_cell.length_c   1.000
_cell.angle_alpha   90.00
_cell.angle_beta   90.00
_cell.angle_gamma   90.00
#
_symmetry.space_group_name_H-M   'P 1'
#
loop_
_entity.id
_entity.type
_entity.pdbx_description
1 polymer ?
#
loop_
_entity_poly.entity_id
_entity_poly.type
_entity_poly.pdbx_seq_one_letter_code
_entity_poly.pdbx_strand_id
1 'polypeptide(L)'
;MTTLTPTTPPPEGCIDTQVIDDHILLIGINRPAKRNGWTPAMFRQLAEAYTRLDDDPSLRVGVLHAFGEHFTAGLDLPQVVAYLQRGEKLTPAGLVEPHDFGMPGYRRRQKPMVAAVKGICFTVGIELMLGADIVVAADDCRFSQMEVQRCIMPTGGATLRMPERAGVGNAMLHLLTADEFDAAEAYRCNFVQKVVPVAGLIDAALAIARRIAAQAPAAVVATRLNVLKAIELGQAAAVADFVPAQKVLAASEDAAEGVRAFIEKRPARFTGR
;
A
#
# COMPACT_ATOMS: atom_id res chain seq x y z
N MET A 1 10.77 -8.27 -19.01
CA MET A 1 9.83 -8.86 -18.00
C MET A 1 10.60 -9.17 -16.74
N THR A 2 10.21 -8.57 -15.63
CA THR A 2 10.83 -8.87 -14.32
C THR A 2 10.31 -10.25 -13.88
N THR A 3 11.20 -11.25 -13.77
CA THR A 3 10.83 -12.59 -13.34
C THR A 3 10.72 -12.58 -11.81
N LEU A 4 9.50 -12.69 -11.29
CA LEU A 4 9.25 -12.82 -9.86
C LEU A 4 9.38 -14.29 -9.47
N THR A 5 10.35 -14.61 -8.64
CA THR A 5 10.56 -15.98 -8.16
C THR A 5 10.07 -16.07 -6.71
N PRO A 6 8.89 -16.69 -6.45
CA PRO A 6 8.44 -16.90 -5.08
C PRO A 6 9.31 -17.92 -4.36
N THR A 7 9.44 -17.79 -3.06
CA THR A 7 9.92 -18.87 -2.21
C THR A 7 8.86 -19.99 -2.13
N THR A 8 9.23 -21.19 -1.69
CA THR A 8 8.23 -22.20 -1.32
C THR A 8 7.59 -21.78 0.00
N PRO A 9 6.29 -21.41 0.04
CA PRO A 9 5.69 -20.89 1.26
C PRO A 9 5.45 -22.02 2.28
N PRO A 10 5.65 -21.74 3.58
CA PRO A 10 5.18 -22.63 4.62
C PRO A 10 3.64 -22.69 4.66
N PRO A 11 3.03 -23.66 5.36
CA PRO A 11 1.56 -23.81 5.41
C PRO A 11 0.82 -22.54 5.89
N GLU A 12 1.42 -21.79 6.80
CA GLU A 12 0.90 -20.50 7.29
C GLU A 12 1.05 -19.36 6.29
N GLY A 13 1.82 -19.56 5.21
CA GLY A 13 2.14 -18.53 4.24
C GLY A 13 3.31 -17.64 4.67
N CYS A 14 3.76 -16.77 3.76
CA CYS A 14 4.81 -15.80 4.03
C CYS A 14 4.67 -14.54 3.20
N ILE A 15 5.49 -13.55 3.52
CA ILE A 15 5.69 -12.34 2.73
C ILE A 15 7.10 -12.40 2.14
N ASP A 16 7.20 -12.53 0.83
CA ASP A 16 8.47 -12.48 0.13
C ASP A 16 8.86 -11.05 -0.19
N THR A 17 10.15 -10.72 -0.15
CA THR A 17 10.64 -9.40 -0.54
C THR A 17 11.79 -9.49 -1.52
N GLN A 18 11.78 -8.62 -2.53
CA GLN A 18 12.85 -8.50 -3.53
C GLN A 18 13.13 -7.03 -3.81
N VAL A 19 14.39 -6.65 -3.93
CA VAL A 19 14.76 -5.28 -4.38
C VAL A 19 14.85 -5.28 -5.90
N ILE A 20 14.19 -4.32 -6.53
CA ILE A 20 14.18 -4.09 -7.97
C ILE A 20 14.80 -2.72 -8.24
N ASP A 21 15.69 -2.65 -9.23
CA ASP A 21 16.31 -1.40 -9.69
C ASP A 21 16.91 -0.56 -8.53
N ASP A 22 17.49 -1.25 -7.53
CA ASP A 22 18.15 -0.71 -6.31
C ASP A 22 17.26 0.12 -5.37
N HIS A 23 16.07 0.55 -5.80
CA HIS A 23 15.24 1.51 -5.08
C HIS A 23 13.80 1.07 -4.80
N ILE A 24 13.35 -0.04 -5.38
CA ILE A 24 11.97 -0.50 -5.27
C ILE A 24 11.94 -1.78 -4.43
N LEU A 25 11.22 -1.77 -3.32
CA LEU A 25 10.95 -2.99 -2.55
C LEU A 25 9.67 -3.65 -3.08
N LEU A 26 9.83 -4.75 -3.78
CA LEU A 26 8.72 -5.60 -4.17
C LEU A 26 8.36 -6.52 -3.00
N ILE A 27 7.08 -6.52 -2.61
CA ILE A 27 6.55 -7.22 -1.43
C ILE A 27 5.45 -8.16 -1.91
N GLY A 28 5.67 -9.46 -1.82
CA GLY A 28 4.80 -10.49 -2.37
C GLY A 28 4.08 -11.28 -1.29
N ILE A 29 2.75 -11.28 -1.34
CA ILE A 29 1.90 -12.15 -0.52
C ILE A 29 2.00 -13.56 -1.08
N ASN A 30 2.46 -14.53 -0.28
CA ASN A 30 2.76 -15.88 -0.76
C ASN A 30 2.12 -16.99 0.08
N ARG A 31 0.85 -17.30 -0.24
CA ARG A 31 0.08 -18.47 0.24
C ARG A 31 -0.96 -18.89 -0.79
N PRO A 32 -0.57 -19.10 -2.07
CA PRO A 32 -1.52 -19.25 -3.18
C PRO A 32 -2.46 -20.46 -3.00
N ALA A 33 -1.99 -21.55 -2.38
CA ALA A 33 -2.80 -22.73 -2.10
C ALA A 33 -4.03 -22.46 -1.20
N LYS A 34 -4.04 -21.35 -0.47
CA LYS A 34 -5.15 -20.86 0.36
C LYS A 34 -5.69 -19.51 -0.13
N ARG A 35 -5.57 -19.22 -1.45
CA ARG A 35 -5.97 -17.95 -2.06
C ARG A 35 -5.41 -16.73 -1.30
N ASN A 36 -4.18 -16.85 -0.80
CA ASN A 36 -3.51 -15.84 -0.01
C ASN A 36 -4.29 -15.39 1.25
N GLY A 37 -5.02 -16.32 1.89
CA GLY A 37 -5.70 -16.06 3.17
C GLY A 37 -4.69 -15.68 4.26
N TRP A 38 -4.95 -14.55 4.94
CA TRP A 38 -4.04 -13.92 5.88
C TRP A 38 -3.98 -14.63 7.23
N THR A 39 -2.75 -14.91 7.67
CA THR A 39 -2.45 -15.44 9.01
C THR A 39 -1.78 -14.38 9.88
N PRO A 40 -1.76 -14.56 11.22
CA PRO A 40 -1.00 -13.66 12.10
C PRO A 40 0.48 -13.54 11.75
N ALA A 41 1.11 -14.63 11.27
CA ALA A 41 2.51 -14.62 10.82
C ALA A 41 2.71 -13.71 9.61
N MET A 42 1.80 -13.73 8.63
CA MET A 42 1.87 -12.88 7.45
C MET A 42 1.70 -11.39 7.79
N PHE A 43 0.83 -11.04 8.74
CA PHE A 43 0.70 -9.66 9.22
C PHE A 43 2.00 -9.13 9.82
N ARG A 44 2.65 -9.94 10.68
CA ARG A 44 3.96 -9.57 11.25
C ARG A 44 5.00 -9.36 10.17
N GLN A 45 5.13 -10.30 9.23
CA GLN A 45 6.10 -10.21 8.14
C GLN A 45 5.83 -9.02 7.21
N LEU A 46 4.55 -8.65 6.98
CA LEU A 46 4.22 -7.46 6.22
C LEU A 46 4.65 -6.18 6.95
N ALA A 47 4.44 -6.11 8.26
CA ALA A 47 4.90 -5.00 9.08
C ALA A 47 6.45 -4.89 9.07
N GLU A 48 7.16 -6.02 9.14
CA GLU A 48 8.62 -6.08 8.99
C GLU A 48 9.08 -5.59 7.61
N ALA A 49 8.41 -6.00 6.53
CA ALA A 49 8.70 -5.57 5.17
C ALA A 49 8.48 -4.06 4.98
N TYR A 50 7.39 -3.51 5.54
CA TYR A 50 7.12 -2.07 5.49
C TYR A 50 8.11 -1.28 6.34
N THR A 51 8.54 -1.84 7.48
CA THR A 51 9.59 -1.24 8.32
C THR A 51 10.93 -1.23 7.58
N ARG A 52 11.30 -2.34 6.91
CA ARG A 52 12.47 -2.36 6.03
C ARG A 52 12.41 -1.32 4.94
N LEU A 53 11.25 -1.15 4.28
CA LEU A 53 11.06 -0.11 3.27
C LEU A 53 11.40 1.27 3.82
N ASP A 54 10.90 1.60 5.01
CA ASP A 54 11.09 2.92 5.61
C ASP A 54 12.52 3.13 6.14
N ASP A 55 13.12 2.10 6.76
CA ASP A 55 14.42 2.22 7.44
C ASP A 55 15.62 2.11 6.49
N ASP A 56 15.50 1.44 5.35
CA ASP A 56 16.57 1.32 4.37
C ASP A 56 16.65 2.59 3.49
N PRO A 57 17.71 3.41 3.63
CA PRO A 57 17.82 4.67 2.88
C PRO A 57 17.97 4.48 1.36
N SER A 58 18.35 3.29 0.90
CA SER A 58 18.43 2.98 -0.53
C SER A 58 17.06 2.79 -1.16
N LEU A 59 16.07 2.34 -0.39
CA LEU A 59 14.72 2.08 -0.88
C LEU A 59 13.91 3.39 -0.92
N ARG A 60 13.11 3.57 -1.95
CA ARG A 60 12.35 4.80 -2.21
C ARG A 60 10.85 4.57 -2.33
N VAL A 61 10.43 3.38 -2.73
CA VAL A 61 9.02 3.02 -2.94
C VAL A 61 8.80 1.52 -2.78
N GLY A 62 7.65 1.12 -2.25
CA GLY A 62 7.20 -0.27 -2.19
C GLY A 62 6.22 -0.61 -3.31
N VAL A 63 6.21 -1.88 -3.71
CA VAL A 63 5.16 -2.46 -4.57
C VAL A 63 4.61 -3.69 -3.88
N LEU A 64 3.36 -3.63 -3.42
CA LEU A 64 2.66 -4.75 -2.80
C LEU A 64 1.92 -5.54 -3.89
N HIS A 65 2.20 -6.84 -3.98
CA HIS A 65 1.54 -7.75 -4.93
C HIS A 65 1.28 -9.11 -4.29
N ALA A 66 0.74 -10.05 -5.07
CA ALA A 66 0.51 -11.41 -4.61
C ALA A 66 0.95 -12.45 -5.64
N PHE A 67 1.46 -13.59 -5.17
CA PHE A 67 1.72 -14.76 -5.99
C PHE A 67 0.42 -15.58 -6.23
N GLY A 68 0.43 -16.44 -7.25
CA GLY A 68 -0.76 -17.20 -7.66
C GLY A 68 -1.79 -16.34 -8.41
N GLU A 69 -3.03 -16.78 -8.42
CA GLU A 69 -4.11 -16.17 -9.22
C GLU A 69 -4.81 -14.99 -8.52
N HIS A 70 -4.75 -14.92 -7.18
CA HIS A 70 -5.54 -14.01 -6.37
C HIS A 70 -4.67 -13.09 -5.51
N PHE A 71 -5.13 -11.88 -5.26
CA PHE A 71 -4.49 -11.00 -4.28
C PHE A 71 -4.69 -11.55 -2.87
N THR A 72 -5.94 -11.68 -2.42
CA THR A 72 -6.29 -12.41 -1.19
C THR A 72 -7.80 -12.64 -1.10
N ALA A 73 -8.20 -13.78 -0.50
CA ALA A 73 -9.59 -14.06 -0.16
C ALA A 73 -10.00 -13.55 1.25
N GLY A 74 -9.12 -12.81 1.94
CA GLY A 74 -9.40 -12.27 3.27
C GLY A 74 -8.62 -12.95 4.39
N LEU A 75 -9.12 -12.86 5.61
CA LEU A 75 -8.50 -13.45 6.80
C LEU A 75 -8.66 -14.96 6.84
N ASP A 76 -7.65 -15.68 7.31
CA ASP A 76 -7.79 -17.03 7.84
C ASP A 76 -8.47 -16.91 9.22
N LEU A 77 -9.81 -16.76 9.21
CA LEU A 77 -10.58 -16.42 10.40
C LEU A 77 -10.31 -17.33 11.61
N PRO A 78 -10.24 -18.68 11.46
CA PRO A 78 -9.95 -19.54 12.61
C PRO A 78 -8.62 -19.21 13.30
N GLN A 79 -7.57 -18.93 12.52
CA GLN A 79 -6.25 -18.59 13.07
C GLN A 79 -6.23 -17.19 13.67
N VAL A 80 -6.80 -16.20 12.96
CA VAL A 80 -6.78 -14.80 13.39
C VAL A 80 -7.64 -14.60 14.63
N VAL A 81 -8.85 -15.17 14.68
CA VAL A 81 -9.73 -15.06 15.86
C VAL A 81 -9.09 -15.70 17.10
N ALA A 82 -8.54 -16.91 16.97
CA ALA A 82 -7.83 -17.56 18.07
C ALA A 82 -6.63 -16.75 18.57
N TYR A 83 -5.91 -16.07 17.66
CA TYR A 83 -4.78 -15.21 17.99
C TYR A 83 -5.24 -13.98 18.80
N LEU A 84 -6.28 -13.28 18.32
CA LEU A 84 -6.84 -12.11 18.99
C LEU A 84 -7.47 -12.44 20.35
N GLN A 85 -8.11 -13.59 20.47
CA GLN A 85 -8.69 -14.07 21.76
C GLN A 85 -7.63 -14.27 22.85
N ARG A 86 -6.37 -14.52 22.48
CA ARG A 86 -5.25 -14.58 23.41
C ARG A 86 -4.70 -13.20 23.78
N GLY A 87 -5.29 -12.11 23.29
CA GLY A 87 -4.82 -10.74 23.50
C GLY A 87 -3.57 -10.36 22.71
N GLU A 88 -3.20 -11.17 21.72
CA GLU A 88 -2.05 -10.92 20.87
C GLU A 88 -2.39 -9.86 19.80
N LYS A 89 -1.40 -9.04 19.43
CA LYS A 89 -1.55 -7.99 18.40
C LYS A 89 -1.00 -8.48 17.07
N LEU A 90 -1.75 -8.31 15.98
CA LEU A 90 -1.34 -8.71 14.62
C LEU A 90 -0.06 -7.96 14.17
N THR A 91 0.06 -6.70 14.53
CA THR A 91 1.27 -5.90 14.27
C THR A 91 2.03 -5.72 15.57
N PRO A 92 3.32 -6.12 15.64
CA PRO A 92 4.17 -5.83 16.79
C PRO A 92 4.39 -4.32 16.97
N ALA A 93 4.52 -3.89 18.23
CA ALA A 93 4.82 -2.49 18.55
C ALA A 93 6.18 -2.06 17.96
N GLY A 94 6.28 -0.81 17.52
CA GLY A 94 7.50 -0.24 16.94
C GLY A 94 7.71 -0.52 15.46
N LEU A 95 6.97 -1.47 14.87
CA LEU A 95 6.95 -1.70 13.43
C LEU A 95 5.98 -0.76 12.72
N VAL A 96 6.18 -0.59 11.41
CA VAL A 96 5.26 0.14 10.55
C VAL A 96 3.94 -0.64 10.45
N GLU A 97 2.84 0.04 10.72
CA GLU A 97 1.51 -0.55 10.68
C GLU A 97 1.01 -0.66 9.23
N PRO A 98 0.66 -1.88 8.74
CA PRO A 98 0.38 -2.10 7.32
C PRO A 98 -0.84 -1.36 6.77
N HIS A 99 -1.84 -1.06 7.60
CA HIS A 99 -3.03 -0.30 7.18
C HIS A 99 -2.82 1.22 7.15
N ASP A 100 -1.63 1.67 7.56
CA ASP A 100 -1.21 3.09 7.53
C ASP A 100 -2.10 4.03 8.37
N PHE A 101 -2.51 3.54 9.53
CA PHE A 101 -3.24 4.34 10.50
C PHE A 101 -2.31 5.15 11.36
N GLY A 102 -2.14 6.22 11.63
CA GLY A 102 -1.28 6.92 12.60
C GLY A 102 -1.62 6.59 14.07
N MET A 103 -1.74 5.31 14.39
CA MET A 103 -2.16 4.87 15.74
C MET A 103 -1.02 4.99 16.77
N PRO A 104 -1.34 5.38 18.02
CA PRO A 104 -0.33 5.42 19.09
C PRO A 104 0.36 4.06 19.30
N GLY A 105 1.69 4.09 19.41
CA GLY A 105 2.51 2.89 19.60
C GLY A 105 2.91 2.15 18.33
N TYR A 106 2.46 2.62 17.17
CA TYR A 106 2.85 2.10 15.85
C TYR A 106 3.54 3.19 15.03
N ARG A 107 4.39 2.76 14.09
CA ARG A 107 5.00 3.65 13.12
C ARG A 107 4.08 3.78 11.91
N ARG A 108 3.93 5.00 11.42
CA ARG A 108 3.31 5.27 10.14
C ARG A 108 4.34 5.09 9.02
N ARG A 109 3.94 4.48 7.91
CA ARG A 109 4.76 4.41 6.70
C ARG A 109 5.01 5.81 6.13
N GLN A 110 6.25 6.11 5.85
CA GLN A 110 6.66 7.39 5.27
C GLN A 110 6.79 7.31 3.74
N LYS A 111 7.42 6.25 3.25
CA LYS A 111 7.68 6.06 1.82
C LYS A 111 6.44 5.59 1.06
N PRO A 112 6.31 5.96 -0.22
CA PRO A 112 5.14 5.60 -1.03
C PRO A 112 5.03 4.10 -1.30
N MET A 113 3.78 3.66 -1.54
CA MET A 113 3.42 2.28 -1.86
C MET A 113 2.49 2.24 -3.07
N VAL A 114 2.77 1.33 -4.00
CA VAL A 114 1.88 0.96 -5.09
C VAL A 114 1.33 -0.44 -4.81
N ALA A 115 0.01 -0.62 -4.83
CA ALA A 115 -0.60 -1.94 -4.76
C ALA A 115 -0.93 -2.45 -6.17
N ALA A 116 -0.59 -3.72 -6.44
CA ALA A 116 -0.89 -4.43 -7.67
C ALA A 116 -1.81 -5.62 -7.36
N VAL A 117 -3.11 -5.48 -7.64
CA VAL A 117 -4.15 -6.43 -7.23
C VAL A 117 -4.72 -7.19 -8.42
N LYS A 118 -5.06 -8.48 -8.24
CA LYS A 118 -5.60 -9.34 -9.28
C LYS A 118 -6.54 -10.40 -8.72
N GLY A 119 -7.43 -10.94 -9.55
CA GLY A 119 -8.38 -11.95 -9.18
C GLY A 119 -9.19 -11.55 -7.95
N ILE A 120 -9.31 -12.41 -6.96
CA ILE A 120 -10.02 -12.12 -5.71
C ILE A 120 -9.20 -11.15 -4.85
N CYS A 121 -9.82 -10.02 -4.47
CA CYS A 121 -9.30 -9.04 -3.52
C CYS A 121 -10.42 -8.69 -2.53
N PHE A 122 -10.57 -9.48 -1.45
CA PHE A 122 -11.67 -9.38 -0.51
C PHE A 122 -11.22 -8.88 0.87
N THR A 123 -12.14 -8.22 1.57
CA THR A 123 -12.01 -7.80 2.98
C THR A 123 -10.68 -7.08 3.26
N VAL A 124 -9.82 -7.64 4.09
CA VAL A 124 -8.47 -7.10 4.38
C VAL A 124 -7.66 -6.77 3.12
N GLY A 125 -7.91 -7.45 1.99
CA GLY A 125 -7.27 -7.15 0.72
C GLY A 125 -7.62 -5.75 0.21
N ILE A 126 -8.90 -5.38 0.29
CA ILE A 126 -9.35 -4.02 -0.03
C ILE A 126 -8.75 -3.01 0.96
N GLU A 127 -8.71 -3.34 2.24
CA GLU A 127 -8.16 -2.46 3.27
C GLU A 127 -6.66 -2.21 3.07
N LEU A 128 -5.88 -3.25 2.74
CA LEU A 128 -4.44 -3.12 2.44
C LEU A 128 -4.18 -2.35 1.13
N MET A 129 -4.96 -2.61 0.07
CA MET A 129 -4.78 -1.86 -1.18
C MET A 129 -5.16 -0.39 -1.01
N LEU A 130 -6.20 -0.09 -0.22
CA LEU A 130 -6.58 1.29 0.08
C LEU A 130 -5.59 2.00 1.03
N GLY A 131 -4.81 1.24 1.81
CA GLY A 131 -3.67 1.74 2.58
C GLY A 131 -2.45 2.08 1.72
N ALA A 132 -2.38 1.61 0.48
CA ALA A 132 -1.40 2.06 -0.50
C ALA A 132 -1.78 3.43 -1.09
N ASP A 133 -0.78 4.13 -1.63
CA ASP A 133 -0.98 5.46 -2.20
C ASP A 133 -1.56 5.40 -3.61
N ILE A 134 -1.22 4.35 -4.38
CA ILE A 134 -1.69 4.13 -5.75
C ILE A 134 -2.05 2.66 -5.90
N VAL A 135 -3.18 2.37 -6.53
CA VAL A 135 -3.66 1.01 -6.80
C VAL A 135 -3.75 0.76 -8.31
N VAL A 136 -3.11 -0.31 -8.77
CA VAL A 136 -3.28 -0.87 -10.10
C VAL A 136 -4.02 -2.18 -9.97
N ALA A 137 -5.15 -2.35 -10.64
CA ALA A 137 -5.91 -3.58 -10.66
C ALA A 137 -5.78 -4.30 -12.00
N ALA A 138 -5.77 -5.61 -11.97
CA ALA A 138 -6.05 -6.41 -13.15
C ALA A 138 -7.54 -6.34 -13.51
N ASP A 139 -7.85 -6.52 -14.78
CA ASP A 139 -9.22 -6.49 -15.31
C ASP A 139 -10.10 -7.68 -14.86
N ASP A 140 -9.46 -8.74 -14.30
CA ASP A 140 -10.12 -9.90 -13.70
C ASP A 140 -10.48 -9.72 -12.22
N CYS A 141 -10.22 -8.54 -11.64
CA CYS A 141 -10.43 -8.31 -10.21
C CYS A 141 -11.90 -8.41 -9.82
N ARG A 142 -12.09 -9.08 -8.67
CA ARG A 142 -13.36 -9.15 -7.93
C ARG A 142 -13.12 -8.66 -6.52
N PHE A 143 -13.91 -7.70 -6.08
CA PHE A 143 -13.81 -7.05 -4.77
C PHE A 143 -15.07 -7.29 -3.96
N SER A 144 -14.97 -7.43 -2.66
CA SER A 144 -16.10 -7.44 -1.72
C SER A 144 -15.63 -7.18 -0.28
N GLN A 145 -16.39 -6.36 0.45
CA GLN A 145 -16.24 -6.17 1.90
C GLN A 145 -17.30 -7.00 2.62
N MET A 146 -16.96 -8.22 2.98
CA MET A 146 -17.89 -9.24 3.47
C MET A 146 -18.04 -9.30 5.01
N GLU A 147 -17.47 -8.34 5.73
CA GLU A 147 -17.42 -8.33 7.19
C GLU A 147 -18.81 -8.34 7.81
N VAL A 148 -19.75 -7.57 7.29
CA VAL A 148 -21.12 -7.50 7.79
C VAL A 148 -21.86 -8.84 7.69
N GLN A 149 -21.51 -9.70 6.73
CA GLN A 149 -22.04 -11.06 6.61
C GLN A 149 -21.52 -12.01 7.71
N ARG A 150 -20.53 -11.56 8.49
CA ARG A 150 -19.90 -12.35 9.57
C ARG A 150 -20.06 -11.69 10.94
N CYS A 151 -20.97 -10.70 11.04
CA CYS A 151 -21.23 -9.93 12.26
C CYS A 151 -19.98 -9.21 12.80
N ILE A 152 -19.11 -8.74 11.90
CA ILE A 152 -17.94 -7.93 12.21
C ILE A 152 -17.93 -6.67 11.36
N MET A 153 -17.23 -5.65 11.82
CA MET A 153 -17.02 -4.38 11.08
C MET A 153 -15.63 -4.40 10.42
N PRO A 154 -15.49 -3.84 9.22
CA PRO A 154 -14.16 -3.61 8.62
C PRO A 154 -13.34 -2.67 9.50
N THR A 155 -12.24 -3.15 10.05
CA THR A 155 -11.38 -2.39 10.98
C THR A 155 -9.99 -2.07 10.42
N GLY A 156 -9.69 -2.52 9.20
CA GLY A 156 -8.43 -2.23 8.50
C GLY A 156 -8.48 -1.00 7.60
N GLY A 157 -9.54 -0.16 7.69
CA GLY A 157 -9.59 1.15 7.05
C GLY A 157 -10.61 1.31 5.92
N ALA A 158 -11.37 0.28 5.57
CA ALA A 158 -12.38 0.40 4.53
C ALA A 158 -13.45 1.45 4.87
N THR A 159 -13.91 1.49 6.13
CA THR A 159 -14.89 2.48 6.61
C THR A 159 -14.40 3.93 6.57
N LEU A 160 -13.09 4.14 6.48
CA LEU A 160 -12.47 5.46 6.40
C LEU A 160 -12.20 5.84 4.93
N ARG A 161 -11.50 4.97 4.21
CA ARG A 161 -10.96 5.27 2.89
C ARG A 161 -11.94 5.10 1.73
N MET A 162 -12.91 4.18 1.86
CA MET A 162 -13.94 4.04 0.81
C MET A 162 -14.83 5.29 0.70
N PRO A 163 -15.41 5.83 1.80
CA PRO A 163 -16.20 7.05 1.70
C PRO A 163 -15.38 8.29 1.31
N GLU A 164 -14.11 8.35 1.69
CA GLU A 164 -13.21 9.42 1.28
C GLU A 164 -12.98 9.43 -0.24
N ARG A 165 -12.76 8.26 -0.85
CA ARG A 165 -12.47 8.13 -2.29
C ARG A 165 -13.72 8.18 -3.17
N ALA A 166 -14.81 7.53 -2.76
CA ALA A 166 -16.00 7.32 -3.58
C ALA A 166 -17.21 8.18 -3.18
N GLY A 167 -17.12 8.90 -2.06
CA GLY A 167 -18.27 9.51 -1.39
C GLY A 167 -19.09 8.49 -0.60
N VAL A 168 -19.86 8.98 0.38
CA VAL A 168 -20.56 8.14 1.37
C VAL A 168 -21.52 7.14 0.71
N GLY A 169 -22.32 7.58 -0.28
CA GLY A 169 -23.33 6.72 -0.90
C GLY A 169 -22.74 5.51 -1.61
N ASN A 170 -21.69 5.69 -2.43
CA ASN A 170 -21.02 4.58 -3.11
C ASN A 170 -20.32 3.65 -2.11
N ALA A 171 -19.67 4.22 -1.08
CA ALA A 171 -19.03 3.41 -0.05
C ALA A 171 -20.05 2.56 0.72
N MET A 172 -21.18 3.14 1.14
CA MET A 172 -22.24 2.43 1.87
C MET A 172 -22.86 1.31 1.03
N LEU A 173 -23.02 1.50 -0.28
CA LEU A 173 -23.49 0.45 -1.16
C LEU A 173 -22.65 -0.82 -0.98
N HIS A 174 -21.32 -0.73 -1.12
CA HIS A 174 -20.43 -1.88 -1.04
C HIS A 174 -20.18 -2.39 0.41
N LEU A 175 -20.15 -1.47 1.38
CA LEU A 175 -19.89 -1.82 2.78
C LEU A 175 -21.08 -2.52 3.46
N LEU A 176 -22.33 -2.15 3.11
CA LEU A 176 -23.52 -2.66 3.79
C LEU A 176 -24.16 -3.85 3.08
N THR A 177 -24.06 -3.95 1.75
CA THR A 177 -24.59 -5.08 1.00
C THR A 177 -23.61 -6.25 0.97
N ALA A 178 -22.32 -5.96 1.05
CA ALA A 178 -21.23 -6.92 0.83
C ALA A 178 -21.26 -7.60 -0.56
N ASP A 179 -21.95 -6.99 -1.52
CA ASP A 179 -21.98 -7.47 -2.89
C ASP A 179 -20.60 -7.40 -3.54
N GLU A 180 -20.33 -8.35 -4.42
CA GLU A 180 -19.11 -8.29 -5.22
C GLU A 180 -19.22 -7.21 -6.29
N PHE A 181 -18.10 -6.53 -6.55
CA PHE A 181 -17.94 -5.56 -7.62
C PHE A 181 -16.64 -5.81 -8.39
N ASP A 182 -16.61 -5.38 -9.64
CA ASP A 182 -15.49 -5.62 -10.56
C ASP A 182 -14.46 -4.47 -10.60
N ALA A 183 -13.44 -4.64 -11.44
CA ALA A 183 -12.40 -3.63 -11.63
C ALA A 183 -12.92 -2.32 -12.23
N ALA A 184 -13.96 -2.37 -13.08
CA ALA A 184 -14.55 -1.18 -13.68
C ALA A 184 -15.28 -0.35 -12.63
N GLU A 185 -16.06 -0.97 -11.74
CA GLU A 185 -16.70 -0.31 -10.62
C GLU A 185 -15.68 0.22 -9.60
N ALA A 186 -14.63 -0.55 -9.29
CA ALA A 186 -13.55 -0.08 -8.42
C ALA A 186 -12.86 1.18 -8.99
N TYR A 187 -12.65 1.24 -10.31
CA TYR A 187 -12.12 2.41 -11.00
C TYR A 187 -13.10 3.58 -10.96
N ARG A 188 -14.39 3.37 -11.23
CA ARG A 188 -15.44 4.40 -11.12
C ARG A 188 -15.51 5.02 -9.72
N CYS A 189 -15.33 4.20 -8.69
CA CYS A 189 -15.32 4.62 -7.29
C CYS A 189 -13.96 5.20 -6.82
N ASN A 190 -12.97 5.37 -7.69
CA ASN A 190 -11.63 5.84 -7.34
C ASN A 190 -10.89 4.94 -6.33
N PHE A 191 -11.34 3.71 -6.12
CA PHE A 191 -10.60 2.74 -5.30
C PHE A 191 -9.33 2.28 -6.01
N VAL A 192 -9.35 2.29 -7.34
CA VAL A 192 -8.26 1.89 -8.24
C VAL A 192 -7.96 3.03 -9.21
N GLN A 193 -6.68 3.35 -9.41
CA GLN A 193 -6.23 4.43 -10.30
C GLN A 193 -5.90 3.96 -11.72
N LYS A 194 -5.75 2.65 -11.90
CA LYS A 194 -5.48 2.08 -13.24
C LYS A 194 -5.96 0.64 -13.31
N VAL A 195 -6.64 0.28 -14.40
CA VAL A 195 -7.02 -1.10 -14.74
C VAL A 195 -6.22 -1.53 -15.97
N VAL A 196 -5.66 -2.74 -15.91
CA VAL A 196 -4.83 -3.31 -16.97
C VAL A 196 -5.13 -4.82 -17.12
N PRO A 197 -4.83 -5.45 -18.28
CA PRO A 197 -4.87 -6.91 -18.38
C PRO A 197 -3.95 -7.58 -17.34
N VAL A 198 -4.35 -8.76 -16.83
CA VAL A 198 -3.60 -9.51 -15.80
C VAL A 198 -2.11 -9.64 -16.14
N ALA A 199 -1.80 -9.97 -17.41
CA ALA A 199 -0.41 -10.17 -17.86
C ALA A 199 0.46 -8.90 -17.77
N GLY A 200 -0.16 -7.71 -17.76
CA GLY A 200 0.54 -6.41 -17.68
C GLY A 200 0.59 -5.81 -16.28
N LEU A 201 -0.01 -6.44 -15.27
CA LEU A 201 -0.22 -5.85 -13.96
C LEU A 201 1.07 -5.43 -13.27
N ILE A 202 2.02 -6.35 -13.14
CA ILE A 202 3.29 -6.09 -12.45
C ILE A 202 4.13 -5.06 -13.19
N ASP A 203 4.21 -5.16 -14.51
CA ASP A 203 4.95 -4.18 -15.32
C ASP A 203 4.34 -2.78 -15.19
N ALA A 204 3.00 -2.66 -15.13
CA ALA A 204 2.32 -1.39 -14.92
C ALA A 204 2.58 -0.79 -13.53
N ALA A 205 2.56 -1.61 -12.48
CA ALA A 205 2.88 -1.17 -11.12
C ALA A 205 4.35 -0.75 -10.98
N LEU A 206 5.28 -1.54 -11.53
CA LEU A 206 6.70 -1.22 -11.54
C LEU A 206 7.00 0.04 -12.36
N ALA A 207 6.31 0.28 -13.48
CA ALA A 207 6.46 1.50 -14.25
C ALA A 207 6.09 2.75 -13.43
N ILE A 208 5.05 2.67 -12.60
CA ILE A 208 4.68 3.75 -11.67
C ILE A 208 5.76 3.90 -10.58
N ALA A 209 6.17 2.79 -9.96
CA ALA A 209 7.19 2.79 -8.92
C ALA A 209 8.54 3.37 -9.41
N ARG A 210 8.97 3.03 -10.62
CA ARG A 210 10.18 3.62 -11.26
C ARG A 210 10.07 5.13 -11.41
N ARG A 211 8.91 5.63 -11.81
CA ARG A 211 8.68 7.07 -11.92
C ARG A 211 8.74 7.77 -10.57
N ILE A 212 8.22 7.13 -9.52
CA ILE A 212 8.32 7.64 -8.14
C ILE A 212 9.77 7.59 -7.67
N ALA A 213 10.45 6.47 -7.86
CA ALA A 213 11.84 6.27 -7.43
C ALA A 213 12.83 7.23 -8.11
N ALA A 214 12.49 7.75 -9.29
CA ALA A 214 13.27 8.76 -10.01
C ALA A 214 13.14 10.18 -9.45
N GLN A 215 12.21 10.45 -8.53
CA GLN A 215 12.01 11.76 -7.92
C GLN A 215 12.89 11.93 -6.67
N ALA A 216 13.06 13.19 -6.22
CA ALA A 216 13.79 13.51 -4.98
C ALA A 216 13.11 12.84 -3.77
N PRO A 217 13.75 11.89 -3.08
CA PRO A 217 13.10 11.05 -2.06
C PRO A 217 12.48 11.85 -0.92
N ALA A 218 13.21 12.85 -0.40
CA ALA A 218 12.71 13.68 0.70
C ALA A 218 11.46 14.49 0.28
N ALA A 219 11.41 15.00 -0.95
CA ALA A 219 10.26 15.72 -1.46
C ALA A 219 9.04 14.81 -1.65
N VAL A 220 9.25 13.58 -2.11
CA VAL A 220 8.18 12.57 -2.23
C VAL A 220 7.58 12.25 -0.86
N VAL A 221 8.42 12.00 0.15
CA VAL A 221 7.97 11.73 1.53
C VAL A 221 7.22 12.92 2.11
N ALA A 222 7.78 14.13 2.01
CA ALA A 222 7.14 15.35 2.52
C ALA A 222 5.77 15.59 1.86
N THR A 223 5.68 15.40 0.53
CA THR A 223 4.43 15.56 -0.21
C THR A 223 3.38 14.55 0.26
N ARG A 224 3.75 13.27 0.36
CA ARG A 224 2.85 12.22 0.85
C ARG A 224 2.32 12.51 2.25
N LEU A 225 3.21 12.81 3.18
CA LEU A 225 2.83 13.06 4.58
C LEU A 225 1.96 14.30 4.73
N ASN A 226 2.21 15.34 3.93
CA ASN A 226 1.40 16.56 3.95
C ASN A 226 -0.02 16.33 3.41
N VAL A 227 -0.19 15.51 2.35
CA VAL A 227 -1.50 15.10 1.85
C VAL A 227 -2.28 14.34 2.92
N LEU A 228 -1.66 13.35 3.57
CA LEU A 228 -2.30 12.59 4.65
C LEU A 228 -2.68 13.49 5.84
N LYS A 229 -1.82 14.43 6.20
CA LYS A 229 -2.10 15.42 7.26
C LYS A 229 -3.30 16.30 6.91
N ALA A 230 -3.44 16.71 5.64
CA ALA A 230 -4.58 17.50 5.19
C ALA A 230 -5.90 16.72 5.32
N ILE A 231 -5.88 15.43 5.00
CA ILE A 231 -7.02 14.53 5.12
C ILE A 231 -7.42 14.32 6.59
N GLU A 232 -6.45 14.04 7.44
CA GLU A 232 -6.69 13.63 8.83
C GLU A 232 -6.93 14.81 9.78
N LEU A 233 -6.19 15.91 9.60
CA LEU A 233 -6.17 17.05 10.52
C LEU A 233 -6.70 18.34 9.88
N GLY A 234 -7.09 18.28 8.61
CA GLY A 234 -7.60 19.41 7.86
C GLY A 234 -6.53 20.31 7.23
N GLN A 235 -6.97 21.13 6.26
CA GLN A 235 -6.08 21.97 5.44
C GLN A 235 -5.20 22.92 6.26
N ALA A 236 -5.72 23.51 7.32
CA ALA A 236 -4.95 24.46 8.14
C ALA A 236 -3.71 23.82 8.76
N ALA A 237 -3.82 22.57 9.23
CA ALA A 237 -2.71 21.82 9.77
C ALA A 237 -1.65 21.50 8.70
N ALA A 238 -2.08 21.15 7.49
CA ALA A 238 -1.17 20.86 6.38
C ALA A 238 -0.45 22.12 5.86
N VAL A 239 -1.17 23.25 5.74
CA VAL A 239 -0.62 24.56 5.32
C VAL A 239 0.47 25.04 6.27
N ALA A 240 0.32 24.79 7.57
CA ALA A 240 1.33 25.16 8.57
C ALA A 240 2.70 24.51 8.30
N ASP A 241 2.76 23.37 7.61
CA ASP A 241 4.01 22.68 7.27
C ASP A 241 4.65 23.18 5.95
N PHE A 242 3.98 23.97 5.12
CA PHE A 242 4.50 24.35 3.80
C PHE A 242 5.86 25.04 3.89
N VAL A 243 5.97 26.10 4.69
CA VAL A 243 7.21 26.86 4.81
C VAL A 243 8.30 26.07 5.50
N PRO A 244 8.07 25.39 6.68
CA PRO A 244 9.07 24.56 7.31
C PRO A 244 9.59 23.43 6.41
N ALA A 245 8.71 22.70 5.75
CA ALA A 245 9.07 21.59 4.86
C ALA A 245 9.87 22.10 3.66
N GLN A 246 9.40 23.19 3.01
CA GLN A 246 10.11 23.78 1.85
C GLN A 246 11.51 24.29 2.23
N LYS A 247 11.67 24.85 3.44
CA LYS A 247 12.99 25.29 3.93
C LYS A 247 13.98 24.13 4.07
N VAL A 248 13.51 22.98 4.60
CA VAL A 248 14.33 21.76 4.75
C VAL A 248 14.70 21.21 3.37
N LEU A 249 13.72 21.07 2.47
CA LEU A 249 13.96 20.56 1.12
C LEU A 249 14.92 21.44 0.33
N ALA A 250 14.76 22.76 0.38
CA ALA A 250 15.61 23.70 -0.36
C ALA A 250 17.07 23.69 0.10
N ALA A 251 17.38 23.24 1.33
CA ALA A 251 18.73 23.11 1.85
C ALA A 251 19.44 21.80 1.45
N SER A 252 18.77 20.89 0.73
CA SER A 252 19.30 19.58 0.36
C SER A 252 20.21 19.62 -0.87
N GLU A 253 21.11 18.63 -0.99
CA GLU A 253 21.90 18.43 -2.23
C GLU A 253 21.00 18.14 -3.44
N ASP A 254 19.89 17.41 -3.22
CA ASP A 254 18.91 17.10 -4.24
C ASP A 254 18.20 18.36 -4.80
N ALA A 255 17.99 19.40 -3.97
CA ALA A 255 17.46 20.67 -4.47
C ALA A 255 18.43 21.36 -5.41
N ALA A 256 19.71 21.37 -5.07
CA ALA A 256 20.78 21.93 -5.93
C ALA A 256 20.90 21.14 -7.25
N GLU A 257 20.81 19.81 -7.19
CA GLU A 257 20.78 18.94 -8.36
C GLU A 257 19.55 19.20 -9.24
N GLY A 258 18.37 19.34 -8.63
CA GLY A 258 17.13 19.64 -9.36
C GLY A 258 17.22 20.93 -10.17
N VAL A 259 17.75 21.99 -9.57
CA VAL A 259 17.98 23.28 -10.25
C VAL A 259 19.00 23.14 -11.39
N ARG A 260 20.13 22.46 -11.12
CA ARG A 260 21.19 22.23 -12.11
C ARG A 260 20.67 21.42 -13.30
N ALA A 261 19.99 20.32 -13.05
CA ALA A 261 19.42 19.46 -14.07
C ALA A 261 18.39 20.20 -14.96
N PHE A 262 17.58 21.08 -14.35
CA PHE A 262 16.64 21.93 -15.07
C PHE A 262 17.34 22.90 -16.01
N ILE A 263 18.39 23.58 -15.55
CA ILE A 263 19.19 24.51 -16.39
C ILE A 263 19.88 23.77 -17.54
N GLU A 264 20.45 22.60 -17.25
CA GLU A 264 21.18 21.76 -18.22
C GLU A 264 20.24 20.94 -19.12
N LYS A 265 18.92 20.98 -18.91
CA LYS A 265 17.90 20.24 -19.69
C LYS A 265 18.17 18.71 -19.72
N ARG A 266 18.59 18.14 -18.62
CA ARG A 266 18.82 16.70 -18.46
C ARG A 266 17.97 16.12 -17.32
N PRO A 267 17.80 14.80 -17.26
CA PRO A 267 17.23 14.15 -16.07
C PRO A 267 18.07 14.43 -14.82
N ALA A 268 17.41 14.71 -13.71
CA ALA A 268 18.06 14.86 -12.41
C ALA A 268 18.50 13.48 -11.86
N ARG A 269 19.55 13.49 -11.04
CA ARG A 269 20.08 12.30 -10.37
C ARG A 269 20.07 12.52 -8.87
N PHE A 270 18.92 12.25 -8.27
CA PHE A 270 18.70 12.44 -6.85
C PHE A 270 19.36 11.33 -6.02
N THR A 271 19.95 11.72 -4.89
CA THR A 271 20.67 10.84 -3.98
C THR A 271 19.97 10.67 -2.61
N GLY A 272 18.95 11.51 -2.33
CA GLY A 272 18.25 11.54 -1.06
C GLY A 272 18.97 12.36 0.03
N ARG A 273 19.90 13.22 -0.37
CA ARG A 273 20.70 14.05 0.54
C ARG A 273 20.50 15.54 0.33
#